data_8eec88f8c12fcbdf37f242deaa6f2f1b
#
_entry.id   8eec88f8c12fcbdf37f242deaa6f2f1b
#
_cell.length_a   1.000
_cell.length_b   1.000
_cell.length_c   1.000
_cell.angle_alpha   90.00
_cell.angle_beta   90.00
_cell.angle_gamma   90.00
#
_symmetry.space_group_name_H-M   'P 1'
#
loop_
_entity.id
_entity.type
_entity.pdbx_description
1 polymer ?
#
loop_
_entity_poly.entity_id
_entity_poly.type
_entity_poly.pdbx_seq_one_letter_code
_entity_poly.pdbx_strand_id
1 'polypeptide(L)'
;MKALTKTRYNELQNMLVREAIEDAIDKAEYELNVNMNVIALATLRKTEGWGKKKLTAFYNAMAEYQKYVSVRYEGDDVIAMARMLRDECDIDVGEWVREAKADTERGKTVVEV
;
A
#
# COMPACT_ATOMS: atom_id res chain seq x y z
N MET A 1 -35.22 -28.91 -13.85
CA MET A 1 -35.53 -28.00 -12.74
C MET A 1 -34.45 -28.02 -11.65
N LYS A 2 -34.16 -29.21 -11.11
CA LYS A 2 -33.13 -29.32 -10.07
C LYS A 2 -31.72 -28.86 -10.55
N ALA A 3 -31.36 -29.17 -11.79
CA ALA A 3 -30.09 -28.76 -12.37
C ALA A 3 -29.97 -27.22 -12.50
N LEU A 4 -31.07 -26.57 -12.92
CA LEU A 4 -31.12 -25.13 -13.06
C LEU A 4 -31.01 -24.44 -11.70
N THR A 5 -31.71 -24.97 -10.68
CA THR A 5 -31.63 -24.44 -9.31
C THR A 5 -30.23 -24.59 -8.73
N LYS A 6 -29.59 -25.71 -8.99
CA LYS A 6 -28.20 -25.95 -8.55
C LYS A 6 -27.23 -25.00 -9.21
N THR A 7 -27.39 -24.73 -10.50
CA THR A 7 -26.57 -23.79 -11.23
C THR A 7 -26.71 -22.38 -10.65
N ARG A 8 -27.94 -21.95 -10.38
CA ARG A 8 -28.18 -20.63 -9.75
C ARG A 8 -27.57 -20.54 -8.37
N TYR A 9 -27.66 -21.62 -7.59
CA TYR A 9 -27.06 -21.68 -6.27
C TYR A 9 -25.53 -21.52 -6.36
N ASN A 10 -24.90 -22.20 -7.30
CA ASN A 10 -23.46 -22.12 -7.50
C ASN A 10 -23.03 -20.72 -7.96
N GLU A 11 -23.80 -20.11 -8.85
CA GLU A 11 -23.53 -18.73 -9.32
C GLU A 11 -23.65 -17.74 -8.17
N LEU A 12 -24.67 -17.89 -7.33
CA LEU A 12 -24.86 -17.03 -6.17
C LEU A 12 -23.72 -17.21 -5.17
N GLN A 13 -23.31 -18.44 -4.90
CA GLN A 13 -22.17 -18.70 -4.01
C GLN A 13 -20.88 -18.09 -4.55
N ASN A 14 -20.61 -18.23 -5.84
CA ASN A 14 -19.45 -17.64 -6.47
C ASN A 14 -19.47 -16.12 -6.38
N MET A 15 -20.64 -15.52 -6.53
CA MET A 15 -20.83 -14.08 -6.42
C MET A 15 -20.55 -13.60 -5.00
N LEU A 16 -21.07 -14.32 -3.98
CA LEU A 16 -20.84 -13.98 -2.58
C LEU A 16 -19.37 -14.11 -2.18
N VAL A 17 -18.70 -15.14 -2.66
CA VAL A 17 -17.27 -15.34 -2.41
C VAL A 17 -16.47 -14.19 -3.05
N ARG A 18 -16.82 -13.82 -4.27
CA ARG A 18 -16.15 -12.72 -4.98
C ARG A 18 -16.32 -11.41 -4.25
N GLU A 19 -17.55 -11.10 -3.79
CA GLU A 19 -17.81 -9.89 -3.01
C GLU A 19 -17.02 -9.88 -1.70
N ALA A 20 -16.95 -11.02 -1.01
CA ALA A 20 -16.20 -11.13 0.22
C ALA A 20 -14.69 -10.88 0.00
N ILE A 21 -14.16 -11.38 -1.10
CA ILE A 21 -12.76 -11.14 -1.48
C ILE A 21 -12.53 -9.66 -1.78
N GLU A 22 -13.41 -9.05 -2.55
CA GLU A 22 -13.31 -7.61 -2.88
C GLU A 22 -13.37 -6.76 -1.62
N ASP A 23 -14.28 -7.05 -0.70
CA ASP A 23 -14.39 -6.34 0.58
C ASP A 23 -13.14 -6.51 1.42
N ALA A 24 -12.56 -7.70 1.45
CA ALA A 24 -11.33 -7.96 2.18
C ALA A 24 -10.14 -7.20 1.59
N ILE A 25 -10.06 -7.11 0.26
CA ILE A 25 -9.02 -6.35 -0.42
C ILE A 25 -9.17 -4.86 -0.12
N ASP A 26 -10.38 -4.32 -0.22
CA ASP A 26 -10.64 -2.91 0.06
C ASP A 26 -10.28 -2.56 1.50
N LYS A 27 -10.63 -3.42 2.44
CA LYS A 27 -10.29 -3.23 3.85
C LYS A 27 -8.78 -3.26 4.07
N ALA A 28 -8.10 -4.22 3.45
CA ALA A 28 -6.65 -4.34 3.56
C ALA A 28 -5.94 -3.11 2.96
N GLU A 29 -6.41 -2.63 1.82
CA GLU A 29 -5.87 -1.42 1.19
C GLU A 29 -6.08 -0.19 2.07
N TYR A 30 -7.26 -0.06 2.68
CA TYR A 30 -7.56 1.04 3.59
C TYR A 30 -6.62 1.00 4.80
N GLU A 31 -6.50 -0.15 5.45
CA GLU A 31 -5.63 -0.32 6.61
C GLU A 31 -4.17 -0.04 6.28
N LEU A 32 -3.71 -0.54 5.12
CA LEU A 32 -2.35 -0.29 4.66
C LEU A 32 -2.11 1.20 4.43
N ASN A 33 -3.07 1.87 3.79
CA ASN A 33 -2.97 3.30 3.52
C ASN A 33 -2.89 4.09 4.83
N VAL A 34 -3.77 3.80 5.80
CA VAL A 34 -3.73 4.45 7.12
C VAL A 34 -2.39 4.22 7.79
N ASN A 35 -1.91 2.97 7.80
CA ASN A 35 -0.66 2.61 8.46
C ASN A 35 0.54 3.30 7.81
N MET A 36 0.59 3.35 6.49
CA MET A 36 1.69 4.02 5.78
C MET A 36 1.71 5.51 6.07
N ASN A 37 0.53 6.15 6.10
CA ASN A 37 0.42 7.56 6.42
C ASN A 37 0.85 7.85 7.86
N VAL A 38 0.45 7.02 8.81
CA VAL A 38 0.86 7.15 10.22
C VAL A 38 2.37 7.02 10.34
N ILE A 39 2.96 6.02 9.69
CA ILE A 39 4.40 5.80 9.74
C ILE A 39 5.15 7.00 9.15
N ALA A 40 4.71 7.49 7.99
CA ALA A 40 5.35 8.63 7.35
C ALA A 40 5.31 9.88 8.22
N LEU A 41 4.14 10.20 8.78
CA LEU A 41 3.98 11.39 9.63
C LEU A 41 4.75 11.26 10.93
N ALA A 42 4.69 10.09 11.58
CA ALA A 42 5.42 9.83 12.81
C ALA A 42 6.94 9.91 12.59
N THR A 43 7.42 9.40 11.47
CA THR A 43 8.83 9.46 11.11
C THR A 43 9.29 10.91 10.93
N LEU A 44 8.52 11.73 10.22
CA LEU A 44 8.84 13.14 10.03
C LEU A 44 8.81 13.91 11.36
N ARG A 45 7.86 13.60 12.21
CA ARG A 45 7.81 14.19 13.55
C ARG A 45 9.06 13.85 14.35
N LYS A 46 9.49 12.61 14.28
CA LYS A 46 10.64 12.13 15.06
C LYS A 46 11.97 12.64 14.52
N THR A 47 12.13 12.61 13.19
CA THR A 47 13.41 12.96 12.55
C THR A 47 13.56 14.45 12.31
N GLU A 48 12.49 15.14 11.92
CA GLU A 48 12.52 16.55 11.54
C GLU A 48 11.91 17.48 12.59
N GLY A 49 11.25 16.93 13.59
CA GLY A 49 10.60 17.73 14.62
C GLY A 49 9.38 18.50 14.15
N TRP A 50 8.78 18.09 13.02
CA TRP A 50 7.64 18.82 12.45
C TRP A 50 6.42 18.73 13.34
N GLY A 51 5.71 19.86 13.48
CA GLY A 51 4.46 19.92 14.21
C GLY A 51 3.26 19.82 13.29
N LYS A 52 2.09 20.09 13.84
CA LYS A 52 0.79 19.94 13.14
C LYS A 52 0.76 20.63 11.78
N LYS A 53 1.26 21.86 11.70
CA LYS A 53 1.17 22.65 10.46
C LYS A 53 1.93 22.01 9.31
N LYS A 54 3.18 21.64 9.54
CA LYS A 54 4.02 21.03 8.50
C LYS A 54 3.58 19.62 8.18
N LEU A 55 3.19 18.85 9.19
CA LEU A 55 2.70 17.49 8.98
C LEU A 55 1.40 17.48 8.18
N THR A 56 0.50 18.43 8.46
CA THR A 56 -0.76 18.57 7.71
C THR A 56 -0.48 18.94 6.25
N ALA A 57 0.44 19.87 6.02
CA ALA A 57 0.81 20.26 4.66
C ALA A 57 1.41 19.09 3.89
N PHE A 58 2.27 18.31 4.54
CA PHE A 58 2.86 17.12 3.94
C PHE A 58 1.80 16.07 3.62
N TYR A 59 0.88 15.82 4.55
CA TYR A 59 -0.20 14.88 4.34
C TYR A 59 -1.07 15.28 3.14
N ASN A 60 -1.43 16.55 3.05
CA ASN A 60 -2.25 17.05 1.94
C ASN A 60 -1.53 16.88 0.60
N ALA A 61 -0.24 17.15 0.55
CA ALA A 61 0.56 16.96 -0.67
C ALA A 61 0.62 15.47 -1.05
N MET A 62 0.83 14.61 -0.06
CA MET A 62 0.89 13.18 -0.27
C MET A 62 -0.46 12.63 -0.75
N ALA A 63 -1.57 13.13 -0.19
CA ALA A 63 -2.91 12.75 -0.59
C ALA A 63 -3.20 13.09 -2.06
N GLU A 64 -2.70 14.22 -2.54
CA GLU A 64 -2.83 14.57 -3.95
C GLU A 64 -2.13 13.55 -4.85
N TYR A 65 -0.92 13.13 -4.51
CA TYR A 65 -0.22 12.09 -5.27
C TYR A 65 -0.93 10.75 -5.17
N GLN A 66 -1.47 10.43 -4.00
CA GLN A 66 -2.19 9.16 -3.80
C GLN A 66 -3.45 9.04 -4.64
N LYS A 67 -4.10 10.16 -4.97
CA LYS A 67 -5.25 10.14 -5.88
C LYS A 67 -4.90 9.51 -7.23
N TYR A 68 -3.72 9.82 -7.74
CA TYR A 68 -3.28 9.27 -9.01
C TYR A 68 -2.93 7.77 -8.92
N VAL A 69 -2.54 7.31 -7.76
CA VAL A 69 -2.20 5.91 -7.53
C VAL A 69 -3.43 5.05 -7.28
N SER A 70 -4.43 5.60 -6.55
CA SER A 70 -5.60 4.83 -6.12
C SER A 70 -6.70 4.72 -7.18
N VAL A 71 -6.72 5.58 -8.19
CA VAL A 71 -7.75 5.58 -9.23
C VAL A 71 -7.26 4.78 -10.43
N ARG A 72 -7.31 3.44 -10.32
CA ARG A 72 -7.02 2.53 -11.43
C ARG A 72 -5.92 3.00 -12.37
N TYR A 73 -4.87 3.44 -11.79
CA TYR A 73 -3.80 3.96 -12.58
C TYR A 73 -3.02 2.82 -13.17
N GLU A 74 -2.66 2.92 -14.40
CA GLU A 74 -1.86 1.90 -15.08
C GLU A 74 -0.40 1.92 -14.61
N GLY A 75 -0.12 2.61 -13.52
CA GLY A 75 1.18 2.60 -12.87
C GLY A 75 2.19 3.60 -13.42
N ASP A 76 1.83 4.34 -14.45
CA ASP A 76 2.77 5.25 -15.11
C ASP A 76 3.27 6.37 -14.19
N ASP A 77 2.39 6.90 -13.33
CA ASP A 77 2.78 7.98 -12.42
C ASP A 77 3.72 7.49 -11.33
N VAL A 78 3.48 6.30 -10.78
CA VAL A 78 4.37 5.72 -9.79
C VAL A 78 5.75 5.43 -10.41
N ILE A 79 5.76 4.91 -11.63
CA ILE A 79 6.99 4.66 -12.37
C ILE A 79 7.73 5.96 -12.62
N ALA A 80 7.02 7.02 -13.03
CA ALA A 80 7.61 8.32 -13.27
C ALA A 80 8.20 8.91 -11.98
N MET A 81 7.50 8.80 -10.86
CA MET A 81 8.00 9.24 -9.56
C MET A 81 9.23 8.46 -9.12
N ALA A 82 9.22 7.14 -9.33
CA ALA A 82 10.37 6.30 -9.02
C ALA A 82 11.59 6.66 -9.85
N ARG A 83 11.39 6.96 -11.14
CA ARG A 83 12.47 7.42 -12.02
C ARG A 83 13.03 8.76 -11.57
N MET A 84 12.15 9.68 -11.19
CA MET A 84 12.57 10.99 -10.69
C MET A 84 13.46 10.83 -9.46
N LEU A 85 13.06 9.99 -8.50
CA LEU A 85 13.86 9.73 -7.30
C LEU A 85 15.22 9.12 -7.64
N ARG A 86 15.24 8.19 -8.59
CA ARG A 86 16.49 7.57 -9.01
C ARG A 86 17.40 8.56 -9.74
N ASP A 87 16.86 9.34 -10.67
CA ASP A 87 17.64 10.22 -11.54
C ASP A 87 18.08 11.49 -10.83
N GLU A 88 17.23 12.06 -9.96
CA GLU A 88 17.51 13.31 -9.27
C GLU A 88 18.16 13.13 -7.91
N CYS A 89 17.82 12.05 -7.21
CA CYS A 89 18.24 11.85 -5.82
C CYS A 89 19.09 10.60 -5.60
N ASP A 90 19.32 9.80 -6.64
CA ASP A 90 20.05 8.53 -6.55
C ASP A 90 19.39 7.57 -5.54
N ILE A 91 18.07 7.52 -5.55
CA ILE A 91 17.27 6.68 -4.67
C ILE A 91 16.55 5.60 -5.48
N ASP A 92 16.86 4.33 -5.20
CA ASP A 92 16.16 3.18 -5.77
C ASP A 92 15.32 2.52 -4.67
N VAL A 93 14.05 2.89 -4.63
CA VAL A 93 13.13 2.41 -3.59
C VAL A 93 12.95 0.89 -3.66
N GLY A 94 12.90 0.33 -4.88
CA GLY A 94 12.77 -1.11 -5.05
C GLY A 94 13.91 -1.87 -4.42
N GLU A 95 15.12 -1.38 -4.58
CA GLU A 95 16.31 -1.99 -3.97
C GLU A 95 16.27 -1.85 -2.45
N TRP A 96 15.92 -0.69 -1.95
CA TRP A 96 15.78 -0.47 -0.50
C TRP A 96 14.78 -1.44 0.13
N VAL A 97 13.66 -1.69 -0.54
CA VAL A 97 12.64 -2.62 -0.03
C VAL A 97 13.20 -4.04 -0.01
N ARG A 98 13.94 -4.44 -1.05
CA ARG A 98 14.57 -5.76 -1.08
C ARG A 98 15.59 -5.93 0.03
N GLU A 99 16.41 -4.92 0.28
CA GLU A 99 17.40 -4.93 1.36
C GLU A 99 16.73 -5.02 2.73
N ALA A 100 15.69 -4.23 2.96
CA ALA A 100 14.96 -4.25 4.21
C ALA A 100 14.34 -5.63 4.47
N LYS A 101 13.81 -6.28 3.44
CA LYS A 101 13.25 -7.62 3.54
C LYS A 101 14.32 -8.63 3.91
N ALA A 102 15.47 -8.58 3.25
CA ALA A 102 16.60 -9.46 3.54
C ALA A 102 17.09 -9.29 4.97
N ASP A 103 17.19 -8.06 5.45
CA ASP A 103 17.60 -7.76 6.82
C ASP A 103 16.58 -8.27 7.84
N THR A 104 15.30 -8.16 7.54
CA THR A 104 14.24 -8.69 8.40
C THR A 104 14.34 -10.21 8.50
N GLU A 105 14.57 -10.89 7.40
CA GLU A 105 14.74 -12.34 7.39
C GLU A 105 15.97 -12.77 8.17
N ARG A 106 17.09 -12.06 8.02
CA ARG A 106 18.30 -12.30 8.79
C ARG A 106 18.08 -12.03 10.28
N GLY A 107 17.37 -10.95 10.61
CA GLY A 107 17.02 -10.63 11.99
C GLY A 107 16.21 -11.72 12.65
N LYS A 108 15.26 -12.31 11.95
CA LYS A 108 14.47 -13.43 12.46
C LYS A 108 15.35 -14.64 12.76
N THR A 109 16.28 -14.92 11.88
CA THR A 109 17.24 -16.03 12.08
C THR A 109 18.10 -15.80 13.31
N VAL A 110 18.58 -14.57 13.50
CA VAL A 110 19.42 -14.22 14.65
C VAL A 110 18.62 -14.30 15.96
N VAL A 111 17.38 -13.87 15.94
CA VAL A 111 16.53 -13.89 17.15
C VAL A 111 16.22 -15.32 17.59
N GLU A 112 16.14 -16.25 16.67
CA GLU A 112 15.86 -17.66 16.97
C GLU A 112 17.08 -18.38 17.57
N VAL A 113 18.22 -17.81 17.43
CA VAL A 113 19.46 -18.37 17.99
C VAL A 113 19.66 -17.91 19.42
#